data_f2654ebf64aadef5adf83611c73731af
#
_entry.id   f2654ebf64aadef5adf83611c73731af
#
_cell.length_a   1.000
_cell.length_b   1.000
_cell.length_c   1.000
_cell.angle_alpha   90.00
_cell.angle_beta   90.00
_cell.angle_gamma   90.00
#
_symmetry.space_group_name_H-M   'P 1'
#
loop_
_entity.id
_entity.type
_entity.pdbx_description
1 polymer ?
#
loop_
_entity_poly.entity_id
_entity_poly.type
_entity_poly.pdbx_seq_one_letter_code
_entity_poly.pdbx_strand_id
1 'polypeptide(L)'
;MIDSEAGAIYPIDQSLGGEDDLPQEHAIWSKQLLSLGRNPQMPWKMQSSKIVIDDSQDFISDRGDEVWRVLESKQIKNVVLVGVHLNMCVLGRPFGLRRMVMQGRRVVLVRDLTDTMYDPKQWPWINHFTGTDRIIDYVEQYVCPTISSNQILGDSPFRFANDTRPTLAIVIAEEEYGSHRTLPAMANRHLGNDFRIVVIHADSKDPNTIPGLEAINDADLLLVSARRRGLPKHQMDLLRTFVAAGKPVVGIRTASHAWEPKTVLVDRESWPEFDRDVFGIKYSNHFENNLHASVTIAKSTHPILNSIGEFSFMQTGSLYKIAPVSNNTTVLITGSIPNEPAQPIATTFLRPDGGRSFYTAIGHEKDLALPQVTSLVVNAIYWAAGLAPPASLDTRDPSDPTLRWVSIRRIRDAQLSLNASHTERTDPLWCRAVLVPGAISAAEGIRLRLSSTAETPAAKDLDAWLDGKAVPLQTSTDGQSLEFFSGPETLEIGRPCLVVIALKSVSAKNAWLSGTVQATRSHKASVDSATELNRWQIYAGNNPGSNSMPLPAQFGGSADAVTVLE
;
A
#
# COMPACT_ATOMS: atom_id res chain seq x y z
N MET A 1 -18.35 25.97 30.90
CA MET A 1 -19.45 25.31 30.18
C MET A 1 -19.11 25.37 28.69
N ILE A 2 -18.93 24.24 28.05
CA ILE A 2 -18.67 24.16 26.62
C ILE A 2 -20.03 24.37 25.92
N ASP A 3 -20.06 25.32 24.98
CA ASP A 3 -21.28 25.75 24.32
C ASP A 3 -21.97 24.56 23.60
N SER A 4 -23.23 24.30 23.93
CA SER A 4 -24.00 23.19 23.40
C SER A 4 -24.45 23.37 21.95
N GLU A 5 -24.25 24.56 21.37
CA GLU A 5 -24.72 24.90 20.03
C GLU A 5 -23.65 24.86 18.93
N ALA A 6 -22.43 24.47 19.23
CA ALA A 6 -21.38 24.37 18.23
C ALA A 6 -21.61 23.17 17.30
N GLY A 7 -22.34 23.42 16.24
CA GLY A 7 -22.48 22.59 15.05
C GLY A 7 -23.19 21.24 15.24
N ALA A 8 -24.11 20.94 14.37
CA ALA A 8 -24.74 19.63 14.28
C ALA A 8 -23.67 18.56 14.07
N ILE A 9 -23.54 17.65 15.04
CA ILE A 9 -22.63 16.53 14.94
C ILE A 9 -23.32 15.48 14.09
N TYR A 10 -22.65 15.12 13.02
CA TYR A 10 -23.09 14.00 12.23
C TYR A 10 -23.13 12.75 13.13
N PRO A 11 -24.15 11.89 12.97
CA PRO A 11 -24.17 10.62 13.66
C PRO A 11 -22.85 9.90 13.43
N ILE A 12 -22.35 9.24 14.47
CA ILE A 12 -21.14 8.44 14.42
C ILE A 12 -21.33 7.39 13.34
N ASP A 13 -20.62 7.54 12.23
CA ASP A 13 -20.65 6.55 11.17
C ASP A 13 -19.67 5.43 11.51
N GLN A 14 -20.17 4.40 12.16
CA GLN A 14 -19.43 3.18 12.50
C GLN A 14 -18.94 2.45 11.25
N SER A 15 -19.50 2.74 10.07
CA SER A 15 -19.10 2.14 8.81
C SER A 15 -17.70 2.54 8.33
N LEU A 16 -17.08 3.50 8.98
CA LEU A 16 -15.69 3.95 8.66
C LEU A 16 -14.59 3.20 9.41
N GLY A 17 -14.93 2.12 10.09
CA GLY A 17 -14.02 1.33 10.90
C GLY A 17 -14.07 1.74 12.37
N GLY A 18 -14.05 0.79 13.26
CA GLY A 18 -14.11 0.96 14.70
C GLY A 18 -13.63 -0.27 15.44
N GLU A 19 -13.63 -0.20 16.76
CA GLU A 19 -13.17 -1.31 17.61
C GLU A 19 -14.02 -2.58 17.50
N ASP A 20 -15.25 -2.44 16.99
CA ASP A 20 -16.24 -3.51 17.01
C ASP A 20 -16.10 -4.51 15.85
N ASP A 21 -15.16 -4.29 14.94
CA ASP A 21 -15.07 -5.04 13.68
C ASP A 21 -14.30 -6.36 13.74
N LEU A 22 -13.80 -6.79 14.92
CA LEU A 22 -12.99 -8.01 15.06
C LEU A 22 -13.47 -8.96 16.18
N PRO A 23 -14.62 -9.64 16.02
CA PRO A 23 -15.16 -10.51 17.07
C PRO A 23 -14.22 -11.61 17.53
N GLN A 24 -13.37 -12.17 16.63
CA GLN A 24 -12.44 -13.25 16.98
C GLN A 24 -11.24 -12.76 17.79
N GLU A 25 -10.67 -11.63 17.45
CA GLU A 25 -9.58 -11.03 18.23
C GLU A 25 -10.07 -10.51 19.57
N HIS A 26 -11.24 -9.92 19.61
CA HIS A 26 -11.93 -9.60 20.86
C HIS A 26 -12.12 -10.85 21.76
N ALA A 27 -12.47 -11.98 21.19
CA ALA A 27 -12.63 -13.22 21.95
C ALA A 27 -11.31 -13.72 22.56
N ILE A 28 -10.21 -13.65 21.82
CA ILE A 28 -8.87 -14.04 22.29
C ILE A 28 -8.40 -13.09 23.38
N TRP A 29 -8.48 -11.80 23.13
CA TRP A 29 -8.09 -10.74 24.05
C TRP A 29 -8.95 -10.73 25.31
N SER A 30 -10.26 -10.92 25.18
CA SER A 30 -11.18 -11.07 26.30
C SER A 30 -10.82 -12.27 27.19
N LYS A 31 -10.46 -13.41 26.61
CA LYS A 31 -10.00 -14.58 27.36
C LYS A 31 -8.72 -14.31 28.14
N GLN A 32 -7.77 -13.62 27.51
CA GLN A 32 -6.52 -13.21 28.16
C GLN A 32 -6.79 -12.26 29.35
N LEU A 33 -7.64 -11.25 29.18
CA LEU A 33 -8.01 -10.31 30.23
C LEU A 33 -8.75 -11.01 31.36
N LEU A 34 -9.68 -11.90 31.07
CA LEU A 34 -10.39 -12.69 32.06
C LEU A 34 -9.44 -13.59 32.86
N SER A 35 -8.45 -14.21 32.20
CA SER A 35 -7.43 -15.04 32.89
C SER A 35 -6.56 -14.21 33.84
N LEU A 36 -6.44 -12.92 33.60
CA LEU A 36 -5.75 -11.95 34.47
C LEU A 36 -6.69 -11.29 35.49
N GLY A 37 -7.94 -11.77 35.62
CA GLY A 37 -8.95 -11.19 36.51
C GLY A 37 -9.39 -9.78 36.12
N ARG A 38 -9.27 -9.41 34.84
CA ARG A 38 -9.65 -8.10 34.32
C ARG A 38 -10.95 -8.16 33.52
N ASN A 39 -11.74 -7.09 33.58
CA ASN A 39 -12.95 -6.99 32.79
C ASN A 39 -12.61 -6.61 31.33
N PRO A 40 -12.94 -7.42 30.33
CA PRO A 40 -12.65 -7.09 28.93
C PRO A 40 -13.34 -5.84 28.41
N GLN A 41 -14.52 -5.51 28.94
CA GLN A 41 -15.26 -4.29 28.56
C GLN A 41 -14.71 -3.02 29.19
N MET A 42 -13.96 -3.14 30.28
CA MET A 42 -13.28 -2.03 30.97
C MET A 42 -11.86 -2.46 31.36
N PRO A 43 -10.97 -2.70 30.39
CA PRO A 43 -9.64 -3.27 30.66
C PRO A 43 -8.70 -2.26 31.34
N TRP A 44 -8.96 -0.98 31.18
CA TRP A 44 -8.14 0.12 31.70
C TRP A 44 -8.66 0.52 33.10
N LYS A 45 -7.77 0.67 34.02
CA LYS A 45 -8.12 1.12 35.38
C LYS A 45 -7.77 2.57 35.65
N MET A 46 -6.74 3.05 34.97
CA MET A 46 -6.25 4.42 35.13
C MET A 46 -5.37 4.82 33.93
N GLN A 47 -5.17 6.10 33.78
CA GLN A 47 -4.20 6.69 32.86
C GLN A 47 -2.78 6.29 33.30
N SER A 48 -1.87 6.11 32.32
CA SER A 48 -0.47 5.86 32.61
C SER A 48 0.15 7.04 33.38
N SER A 49 0.87 6.73 34.45
CA SER A 49 1.60 7.76 35.22
C SER A 49 2.73 8.43 34.45
N LYS A 50 3.10 7.90 33.27
CA LYS A 50 4.07 8.53 32.36
C LYS A 50 3.49 9.67 31.54
N ILE A 51 2.16 9.79 31.48
CA ILE A 51 1.48 10.89 30.81
C ILE A 51 1.07 11.89 31.87
N VAL A 52 1.67 13.05 31.81
CA VAL A 52 1.32 14.17 32.69
C VAL A 52 0.09 14.86 32.10
N ILE A 53 -0.96 15.00 32.90
CA ILE A 53 -2.22 15.66 32.51
C ILE A 53 -2.29 16.96 33.25
N ASP A 54 -2.48 18.06 32.53
CA ASP A 54 -2.74 19.38 33.06
C ASP A 54 -4.23 19.69 32.94
N ASP A 55 -4.99 19.54 34.02
CA ASP A 55 -6.45 19.74 34.03
C ASP A 55 -6.89 21.15 33.58
N SER A 56 -5.96 22.11 33.54
CA SER A 56 -6.26 23.47 33.04
C SER A 56 -6.17 23.59 31.51
N GLN A 57 -5.47 22.68 30.83
CA GLN A 57 -5.18 22.76 29.42
C GLN A 57 -5.64 21.50 28.63
N ASP A 58 -5.57 20.35 29.29
CA ASP A 58 -5.86 19.06 28.66
C ASP A 58 -7.34 18.68 28.75
N PHE A 59 -7.81 17.93 27.79
CA PHE A 59 -9.16 17.39 27.75
C PHE A 59 -9.08 15.89 27.52
N ILE A 60 -9.86 15.13 28.28
CA ILE A 60 -9.99 13.69 28.12
C ILE A 60 -11.45 13.39 27.80
N SER A 61 -11.70 12.81 26.64
CA SER A 61 -13.03 12.41 26.21
C SER A 61 -12.94 11.26 25.21
N ASP A 62 -13.89 10.34 25.28
CA ASP A 62 -14.17 9.30 24.29
C ASP A 62 -15.34 9.66 23.38
N ARG A 63 -15.92 10.85 23.54
CA ARG A 63 -17.08 11.35 22.82
C ARG A 63 -16.69 12.32 21.71
N GLY A 64 -17.06 11.98 20.48
CA GLY A 64 -16.78 12.83 19.31
C GLY A 64 -17.40 14.22 19.38
N ASP A 65 -18.59 14.35 20.00
CA ASP A 65 -19.27 15.63 20.19
C ASP A 65 -18.53 16.55 21.16
N GLU A 66 -17.99 16.01 22.24
CA GLU A 66 -17.20 16.78 23.19
C GLU A 66 -15.89 17.23 22.57
N VAL A 67 -15.17 16.33 21.91
CA VAL A 67 -13.93 16.66 21.19
C VAL A 67 -14.20 17.77 20.16
N TRP A 68 -15.27 17.66 19.38
CA TRP A 68 -15.65 18.69 18.40
C TRP A 68 -15.86 20.05 19.05
N ARG A 69 -16.64 20.11 20.14
CA ARG A 69 -16.92 21.36 20.87
C ARG A 69 -15.65 21.99 21.43
N VAL A 70 -14.71 21.19 21.94
CA VAL A 70 -13.41 21.67 22.39
C VAL A 70 -12.65 22.31 21.23
N LEU A 71 -12.57 21.63 20.09
CA LEU A 71 -11.87 22.13 18.92
C LEU A 71 -12.50 23.44 18.40
N GLU A 72 -13.83 23.54 18.38
CA GLU A 72 -14.55 24.76 17.97
C GLU A 72 -14.33 25.90 18.97
N SER A 73 -14.58 25.67 20.27
CA SER A 73 -14.46 26.70 21.30
C SER A 73 -13.05 27.29 21.40
N LYS A 74 -12.02 26.47 21.14
CA LYS A 74 -10.62 26.89 21.12
C LYS A 74 -10.12 27.29 19.73
N GLN A 75 -10.98 27.31 18.71
CA GLN A 75 -10.66 27.65 17.33
C GLN A 75 -9.48 26.83 16.75
N ILE A 76 -9.35 25.56 17.16
CA ILE A 76 -8.32 24.66 16.70
C ILE A 76 -8.64 24.19 15.29
N LYS A 77 -7.81 24.55 14.32
CA LYS A 77 -7.96 24.17 12.90
C LYS A 77 -6.98 23.08 12.48
N ASN A 78 -5.85 22.96 13.15
CA ASN A 78 -4.80 22.00 12.86
C ASN A 78 -4.82 20.92 13.94
N VAL A 79 -4.84 19.65 13.55
CA VAL A 79 -4.90 18.51 14.47
C VAL A 79 -3.75 17.57 14.14
N VAL A 80 -2.95 17.24 15.15
CA VAL A 80 -1.88 16.26 15.08
C VAL A 80 -2.36 15.02 15.83
N LEU A 81 -2.47 13.89 15.13
CA LEU A 81 -2.91 12.63 15.73
C LEU A 81 -1.73 11.69 15.98
N VAL A 82 -1.70 11.15 17.19
CA VAL A 82 -0.80 10.08 17.62
C VAL A 82 -1.63 9.00 18.31
N GLY A 83 -1.12 7.78 18.38
CA GLY A 83 -1.79 6.72 19.13
C GLY A 83 -1.73 5.38 18.41
N VAL A 84 -2.25 4.36 19.07
CA VAL A 84 -2.19 2.96 18.63
C VAL A 84 -3.56 2.47 18.15
N HIS A 85 -3.54 1.33 17.48
CA HIS A 85 -4.64 0.78 16.69
C HIS A 85 -4.97 1.70 15.48
N LEU A 86 -3.90 2.04 14.70
CA LEU A 86 -4.04 2.89 13.53
C LEU A 86 -5.14 2.40 12.56
N ASN A 87 -5.19 1.09 12.30
CA ASN A 87 -6.19 0.47 11.44
C ASN A 87 -7.63 0.47 12.01
N MET A 88 -7.82 0.87 13.25
CA MET A 88 -9.10 0.87 13.96
C MET A 88 -9.38 2.25 14.57
N CYS A 89 -8.99 2.44 15.84
CA CYS A 89 -9.34 3.62 16.64
C CYS A 89 -8.84 4.93 16.04
N VAL A 90 -7.58 4.98 15.61
CA VAL A 90 -6.97 6.20 15.07
C VAL A 90 -7.63 6.60 13.73
N LEU A 91 -7.98 5.63 12.89
CA LEU A 91 -8.72 5.89 11.64
C LEU A 91 -10.20 6.19 11.88
N GLY A 92 -10.87 5.37 12.69
CA GLY A 92 -12.34 5.25 12.67
C GLY A 92 -13.11 5.86 13.82
N ARG A 93 -12.47 6.20 14.96
CA ARG A 93 -13.18 6.82 16.08
C ARG A 93 -13.87 8.13 15.68
N PRO A 94 -14.94 8.55 16.39
CA PRO A 94 -15.64 9.81 16.11
C PRO A 94 -14.79 11.07 16.12
N PHE A 95 -13.58 10.94 16.64
CA PHE A 95 -12.51 11.95 16.67
C PHE A 95 -11.23 11.47 15.97
N GLY A 96 -11.30 10.38 15.21
CA GLY A 96 -10.20 9.82 14.43
C GLY A 96 -9.93 10.58 13.12
N LEU A 97 -8.90 10.14 12.40
CA LEU A 97 -8.37 10.82 11.20
C LEU A 97 -9.46 11.11 10.17
N ARG A 98 -10.25 10.10 9.79
CA ARG A 98 -11.28 10.24 8.76
C ARG A 98 -12.34 11.28 9.14
N ARG A 99 -12.79 11.23 10.38
CA ARG A 99 -13.82 12.16 10.85
C ARG A 99 -13.29 13.59 10.90
N MET A 100 -12.10 13.82 11.40
CA MET A 100 -11.47 15.14 11.45
C MET A 100 -11.29 15.74 10.05
N VAL A 101 -10.84 14.93 9.08
CA VAL A 101 -10.71 15.35 7.68
C VAL A 101 -12.07 15.69 7.07
N MET A 102 -13.09 14.84 7.26
CA MET A 102 -14.45 15.08 6.76
C MET A 102 -15.08 16.35 7.33
N GLN A 103 -14.71 16.75 8.54
CA GLN A 103 -15.14 17.98 9.20
C GLN A 103 -14.29 19.21 8.82
N GLY A 104 -13.40 19.08 7.83
CA GLY A 104 -12.61 20.19 7.30
C GLY A 104 -11.42 20.63 8.17
N ARG A 105 -10.99 19.80 9.15
CA ARG A 105 -9.76 20.05 9.90
C ARG A 105 -8.54 19.77 9.04
N ARG A 106 -7.46 20.50 9.27
CA ARG A 106 -6.14 20.15 8.75
C ARG A 106 -5.52 19.12 9.67
N VAL A 107 -5.43 17.90 9.20
CA VAL A 107 -5.02 16.75 10.02
C VAL A 107 -3.71 16.19 9.51
N VAL A 108 -2.84 15.83 10.44
CA VAL A 108 -1.64 15.04 10.16
C VAL A 108 -1.54 13.87 11.15
N LEU A 109 -1.08 12.73 10.68
CA LEU A 109 -0.71 11.59 11.51
C LEU A 109 0.80 11.65 11.81
N VAL A 110 1.22 11.43 13.05
CA VAL A 110 2.64 11.17 13.34
C VAL A 110 2.93 9.70 13.10
N ARG A 111 3.48 9.38 11.93
CA ARG A 111 3.58 8.00 11.41
C ARG A 111 4.48 7.07 12.21
N ASP A 112 5.45 7.58 12.94
CA ASP A 112 6.36 6.82 13.78
C ASP A 112 5.88 6.73 15.26
N LEU A 113 4.81 7.44 15.62
CA LEU A 113 4.15 7.35 16.92
C LEU A 113 2.77 6.69 16.83
N THR A 114 2.66 5.69 15.97
CA THR A 114 1.45 4.87 15.78
C THR A 114 1.81 3.40 15.62
N ASP A 115 0.82 2.55 15.78
CA ASP A 115 0.94 1.11 15.59
C ASP A 115 -0.41 0.52 15.21
N THR A 116 -0.40 -0.63 14.55
CA THR A 116 -1.62 -1.34 14.13
C THR A 116 -1.94 -2.50 15.07
N MET A 117 -3.21 -2.82 15.22
CA MET A 117 -3.63 -4.08 15.80
C MET A 117 -3.61 -5.15 14.71
N TYR A 118 -2.46 -5.81 14.53
CA TYR A 118 -2.23 -6.80 13.49
C TYR A 118 -1.36 -7.96 14.00
N ASP A 119 -1.81 -9.19 13.74
CA ASP A 119 -1.05 -10.40 14.02
C ASP A 119 -0.38 -10.91 12.73
N PRO A 120 0.96 -11.00 12.67
CA PRO A 120 1.70 -11.56 11.53
C PRO A 120 1.31 -12.98 11.11
N LYS A 121 0.65 -13.73 11.98
CA LYS A 121 0.11 -15.06 11.66
C LYS A 121 -1.20 -15.00 10.87
N GLN A 122 -1.73 -13.82 10.68
CA GLN A 122 -2.93 -13.57 9.88
C GLN A 122 -2.53 -13.00 8.51
N TRP A 123 -3.46 -13.11 7.57
CA TRP A 123 -3.28 -12.47 6.27
C TRP A 123 -3.00 -10.95 6.44
N PRO A 124 -2.09 -10.33 5.70
CA PRO A 124 -1.29 -10.81 4.55
C PRO A 124 0.01 -11.54 4.88
N TRP A 125 0.19 -12.08 6.08
CA TRP A 125 1.36 -12.87 6.54
C TRP A 125 2.70 -12.14 6.39
N ILE A 126 2.68 -10.86 6.64
CA ILE A 126 3.86 -9.99 6.68
C ILE A 126 4.24 -9.70 8.13
N ASN A 127 5.41 -9.16 8.38
CA ASN A 127 5.75 -8.80 9.74
C ASN A 127 4.87 -7.66 10.27
N HIS A 128 4.78 -7.53 11.59
CA HIS A 128 3.92 -6.55 12.27
C HIS A 128 4.18 -5.11 11.81
N PHE A 129 5.45 -4.72 11.72
CA PHE A 129 5.81 -3.35 11.34
C PHE A 129 5.51 -3.04 9.88
N THR A 130 5.68 -4.02 8.99
CA THR A 130 5.25 -3.90 7.59
C THR A 130 3.74 -3.74 7.51
N GLY A 131 2.98 -4.41 8.35
CA GLY A 131 1.52 -4.21 8.47
C GLY A 131 1.17 -2.77 8.82
N THR A 132 1.89 -2.18 9.79
CA THR A 132 1.72 -0.78 10.17
C THR A 132 2.11 0.17 9.03
N ASP A 133 3.25 -0.04 8.38
CA ASP A 133 3.70 0.78 7.25
C ASP A 133 2.65 0.80 6.12
N ARG A 134 1.98 -0.32 5.84
CA ARG A 134 0.93 -0.39 4.80
C ARG A 134 -0.32 0.41 5.14
N ILE A 135 -0.69 0.46 6.41
CA ILE A 135 -1.81 1.30 6.84
C ILE A 135 -1.40 2.78 6.79
N ILE A 136 -0.14 3.11 7.11
CA ILE A 136 0.40 4.46 6.94
C ILE A 136 0.34 4.87 5.46
N ASP A 137 0.79 4.03 4.54
CA ASP A 137 0.67 4.26 3.09
C ASP A 137 -0.78 4.54 2.67
N TYR A 138 -1.73 3.76 3.21
CA TYR A 138 -3.15 3.99 2.96
C TYR A 138 -3.60 5.37 3.47
N VAL A 139 -3.17 5.75 4.67
CA VAL A 139 -3.50 7.08 5.24
C VAL A 139 -2.96 8.19 4.36
N GLU A 140 -1.71 8.09 3.91
CA GLU A 140 -1.07 9.09 3.05
C GLU A 140 -1.74 9.24 1.69
N GLN A 141 -2.21 8.14 1.11
CA GLN A 141 -2.87 8.15 -0.19
C GLN A 141 -4.31 8.63 -0.15
N TYR A 142 -5.06 8.35 0.93
CA TYR A 142 -6.53 8.47 0.90
C TYR A 142 -7.13 9.30 2.04
N VAL A 143 -6.35 9.64 3.06
CA VAL A 143 -6.92 10.28 4.25
C VAL A 143 -6.26 11.62 4.54
N CYS A 144 -4.97 11.65 4.90
CA CYS A 144 -4.27 12.87 5.25
C CYS A 144 -2.75 12.70 5.13
N PRO A 145 -1.97 13.79 5.04
CA PRO A 145 -0.52 13.74 5.11
C PRO A 145 -0.04 13.22 6.47
N THR A 146 1.20 12.72 6.49
CA THR A 146 1.89 12.32 7.73
C THR A 146 3.13 13.16 7.99
N ILE A 147 3.55 13.18 9.24
CA ILE A 147 4.83 13.71 9.70
C ILE A 147 5.52 12.66 10.57
N SER A 148 6.81 12.81 10.82
CA SER A 148 7.54 12.02 11.82
C SER A 148 7.82 12.84 13.07
N SER A 149 8.04 12.15 14.20
CA SER A 149 8.26 12.78 15.50
C SER A 149 9.42 13.76 15.51
N ASN A 150 10.50 13.48 14.78
CA ASN A 150 11.66 14.35 14.69
C ASN A 150 11.36 15.71 14.03
N GLN A 151 10.34 15.80 13.18
CA GLN A 151 9.91 17.08 12.61
C GLN A 151 9.29 18.02 13.66
N ILE A 152 8.90 17.49 14.81
CA ILE A 152 8.37 18.26 15.95
C ILE A 152 9.45 18.43 17.03
N LEU A 153 10.17 17.34 17.34
CA LEU A 153 11.07 17.28 18.50
C LEU A 153 12.53 17.59 18.16
N GLY A 154 12.92 17.47 16.87
CA GLY A 154 14.28 17.75 16.40
C GLY A 154 15.29 16.61 16.56
N ASP A 155 14.92 15.55 17.27
CA ASP A 155 15.76 14.35 17.45
C ASP A 155 15.61 13.36 16.27
N SER A 156 16.18 12.16 16.38
CA SER A 156 15.92 11.07 15.45
C SER A 156 14.46 10.60 15.52
N PRO A 157 13.87 10.13 14.41
CA PRO A 157 12.52 9.57 14.40
C PRO A 157 12.40 8.42 15.41
N PHE A 158 11.25 8.33 16.07
CA PHE A 158 10.98 7.21 16.97
C PHE A 158 11.00 5.89 16.21
N ARG A 159 11.55 4.85 16.85
CA ARG A 159 11.58 3.49 16.34
C ARG A 159 11.28 2.50 17.45
N PHE A 160 10.42 1.55 17.18
CA PHE A 160 10.19 0.43 18.09
C PHE A 160 11.45 -0.42 18.22
N ALA A 161 11.81 -0.78 19.46
CA ALA A 161 13.05 -1.52 19.75
C ALA A 161 13.14 -2.87 19.00
N ASN A 162 12.01 -3.49 18.68
CA ASN A 162 11.95 -4.76 17.98
C ASN A 162 11.92 -4.61 16.45
N ASP A 163 11.82 -3.40 15.91
CA ASP A 163 11.95 -3.17 14.48
C ASP A 163 13.42 -3.06 14.09
N THR A 164 14.01 -4.17 13.71
CA THR A 164 15.43 -4.29 13.33
C THR A 164 15.67 -4.17 11.83
N ARG A 165 14.64 -3.90 11.03
CA ARG A 165 14.78 -3.78 9.57
C ARG A 165 15.69 -2.59 9.23
N PRO A 166 16.69 -2.73 8.34
CA PRO A 166 17.42 -1.56 7.83
C PRO A 166 16.49 -0.60 7.10
N THR A 167 16.79 0.69 7.18
CA THR A 167 15.99 1.73 6.51
C THR A 167 16.53 1.98 5.11
N LEU A 168 15.68 1.74 4.10
CA LEU A 168 15.92 2.11 2.70
C LEU A 168 15.25 3.45 2.41
N ALA A 169 16.06 4.48 2.11
CA ALA A 169 15.55 5.73 1.56
C ALA A 169 15.51 5.66 0.03
N ILE A 170 14.39 6.03 -0.57
CA ILE A 170 14.18 6.09 -2.02
C ILE A 170 14.00 7.55 -2.41
N VAL A 171 15.00 8.14 -3.04
CA VAL A 171 14.96 9.53 -3.53
C VAL A 171 14.54 9.54 -4.99
N ILE A 172 13.40 10.17 -5.26
CA ILE A 172 12.79 10.28 -6.59
C ILE A 172 12.74 11.76 -7.00
N ALA A 173 13.53 12.11 -8.01
CA ALA A 173 13.61 13.46 -8.56
C ALA A 173 13.67 13.42 -10.10
N GLU A 174 12.83 12.57 -10.71
CA GLU A 174 12.61 12.47 -12.14
C GLU A 174 11.13 12.13 -12.41
N GLU A 175 10.65 12.50 -13.59
CA GLU A 175 9.24 12.30 -14.00
C GLU A 175 9.11 11.48 -15.28
N GLU A 176 10.23 11.27 -16.01
CA GLU A 176 10.23 10.72 -17.36
C GLU A 176 9.92 9.23 -17.41
N TYR A 177 10.30 8.48 -16.37
CA TYR A 177 10.23 6.99 -16.37
C TYR A 177 9.20 6.42 -15.39
N GLY A 178 8.36 7.24 -14.81
CA GLY A 178 7.31 6.80 -13.90
C GLY A 178 7.80 6.25 -12.56
N SER A 179 9.05 6.56 -12.18
CA SER A 179 9.69 6.06 -10.95
C SER A 179 8.91 6.38 -9.68
N HIS A 180 8.17 7.50 -9.68
CA HIS A 180 7.32 7.90 -8.56
C HIS A 180 6.18 6.90 -8.26
N ARG A 181 5.81 6.06 -9.21
CA ARG A 181 4.82 4.99 -9.06
C ARG A 181 5.48 3.63 -8.89
N THR A 182 6.45 3.32 -9.76
CA THR A 182 6.99 1.97 -9.89
C THR A 182 7.93 1.60 -8.74
N LEU A 183 8.79 2.51 -8.29
CA LEU A 183 9.77 2.21 -7.23
C LEU A 183 9.11 2.03 -5.85
N PRO A 184 8.19 2.90 -5.39
CA PRO A 184 7.48 2.67 -4.14
C PRO A 184 6.65 1.37 -4.16
N ALA A 185 5.96 1.09 -5.28
CA ALA A 185 5.18 -0.14 -5.42
C ALA A 185 6.06 -1.39 -5.36
N MET A 186 7.19 -1.39 -6.08
CA MET A 186 8.18 -2.48 -6.02
C MET A 186 8.74 -2.66 -4.60
N ALA A 187 9.12 -1.57 -3.94
CA ALA A 187 9.71 -1.61 -2.62
C ALA A 187 8.71 -2.16 -1.58
N ASN A 188 7.49 -1.64 -1.56
CA ASN A 188 6.45 -2.11 -0.66
C ASN A 188 6.10 -3.59 -0.90
N ARG A 189 6.11 -4.02 -2.15
CA ARG A 189 5.80 -5.39 -2.52
C ARG A 189 6.88 -6.38 -2.11
N HIS A 190 8.14 -6.07 -2.40
CA HIS A 190 9.22 -7.06 -2.35
C HIS A 190 10.25 -6.81 -1.24
N LEU A 191 10.27 -5.63 -0.64
CA LEU A 191 11.26 -5.25 0.36
C LEU A 191 10.67 -4.96 1.73
N GLY A 192 9.38 -4.62 1.81
CA GLY A 192 8.75 -4.12 3.03
C GLY A 192 8.86 -5.05 4.26
N ASN A 193 9.00 -6.37 4.06
CA ASN A 193 9.20 -7.29 5.17
C ASN A 193 10.59 -7.18 5.82
N ASP A 194 11.60 -6.86 5.04
CA ASP A 194 13.00 -6.88 5.48
C ASP A 194 13.61 -5.48 5.56
N PHE A 195 12.91 -4.47 5.03
CA PHE A 195 13.34 -3.08 5.03
C PHE A 195 12.21 -2.16 5.53
N ARG A 196 12.60 -1.13 6.26
CA ARG A 196 11.76 0.05 6.50
C ARG A 196 11.93 0.97 5.29
N ILE A 197 10.84 1.29 4.61
CA ILE A 197 10.85 2.08 3.37
C ILE A 197 10.52 3.54 3.69
N VAL A 198 11.36 4.45 3.22
CA VAL A 198 11.12 5.91 3.26
C VAL A 198 11.21 6.44 1.84
N VAL A 199 10.11 6.96 1.31
CA VAL A 199 10.07 7.54 -0.06
C VAL A 199 10.12 9.06 0.04
N ILE A 200 11.04 9.67 -0.69
CA ILE A 200 11.31 11.10 -0.67
C ILE A 200 11.21 11.63 -2.11
N HIS A 201 10.29 12.55 -2.33
CA HIS A 201 10.04 13.14 -3.65
C HIS A 201 10.60 14.54 -3.77
N ALA A 202 11.07 14.89 -4.97
CA ALA A 202 11.34 16.30 -5.30
C ALA A 202 10.03 17.11 -5.27
N ASP A 203 10.14 18.38 -4.98
CA ASP A 203 9.01 19.31 -4.99
C ASP A 203 8.45 19.46 -6.42
N SER A 204 7.14 19.40 -6.56
CA SER A 204 6.48 19.48 -7.86
C SER A 204 6.58 20.86 -8.54
N LYS A 205 6.81 21.92 -7.75
CA LYS A 205 6.95 23.30 -8.24
C LYS A 205 8.40 23.69 -8.46
N ASP A 206 9.31 23.18 -7.62
CA ASP A 206 10.76 23.34 -7.77
C ASP A 206 11.45 21.98 -7.71
N PRO A 207 11.58 21.26 -8.82
CA PRO A 207 12.17 19.92 -8.86
C PRO A 207 13.67 19.88 -8.49
N ASN A 208 14.28 21.02 -8.24
CA ASN A 208 15.63 21.19 -7.71
C ASN A 208 15.65 21.34 -6.18
N THR A 209 14.53 21.09 -5.52
CA THR A 209 14.42 21.02 -4.06
C THR A 209 13.75 19.70 -3.68
N ILE A 210 14.25 19.03 -2.67
CA ILE A 210 13.76 17.72 -2.21
C ILE A 210 13.33 17.86 -0.74
N PRO A 211 12.07 18.22 -0.48
CA PRO A 211 11.56 18.34 0.89
C PRO A 211 11.69 17.01 1.64
N GLY A 212 12.17 17.06 2.89
CA GLY A 212 12.35 15.86 3.71
C GLY A 212 13.58 15.01 3.37
N LEU A 213 14.52 15.53 2.54
CA LEU A 213 15.78 14.82 2.25
C LEU A 213 16.58 14.51 3.52
N GLU A 214 16.38 15.25 4.60
CA GLU A 214 16.98 15.02 5.92
C GLU A 214 16.75 13.60 6.45
N ALA A 215 15.69 12.93 5.99
CA ALA A 215 15.39 11.54 6.37
C ALA A 215 16.48 10.54 5.94
N ILE A 216 17.37 10.90 5.00
CA ILE A 216 18.51 10.04 4.65
C ILE A 216 19.55 9.93 5.78
N ASN A 217 19.57 10.84 6.74
CA ASN A 217 20.46 10.76 7.89
C ASN A 217 20.23 9.45 8.68
N ASP A 218 18.97 9.04 8.81
CA ASP A 218 18.56 7.83 9.52
C ASP A 218 18.47 6.59 8.61
N ALA A 219 18.79 6.73 7.32
CA ALA A 219 18.79 5.62 6.37
C ALA A 219 20.10 4.82 6.41
N ASP A 220 19.95 3.50 6.25
CA ASP A 220 21.09 2.57 6.14
C ASP A 220 21.58 2.43 4.71
N LEU A 221 20.68 2.60 3.73
CA LEU A 221 21.01 2.61 2.31
C LEU A 221 20.11 3.54 1.52
N LEU A 222 20.57 3.97 0.35
CA LEU A 222 19.92 4.94 -0.52
C LEU A 222 19.67 4.33 -1.90
N LEU A 223 18.43 4.47 -2.40
CA LEU A 223 18.10 4.27 -3.80
C LEU A 223 17.84 5.64 -4.45
N VAL A 224 18.51 5.90 -5.56
CA VAL A 224 18.42 7.18 -6.30
C VAL A 224 17.80 6.94 -7.68
N SER A 225 16.72 7.67 -7.97
CA SER A 225 16.15 7.87 -9.30
C SER A 225 15.93 9.37 -9.51
N ALA A 226 16.96 10.06 -9.96
CA ALA A 226 16.95 11.50 -10.15
C ALA A 226 17.57 11.87 -11.50
N ARG A 227 17.18 13.02 -12.07
CA ARG A 227 17.61 13.44 -13.40
C ARG A 227 17.91 14.92 -13.46
N ARG A 228 19.20 15.24 -13.66
CA ARG A 228 19.64 16.61 -14.00
C ARG A 228 19.22 17.67 -12.97
N ARG A 229 19.36 17.42 -11.67
CA ARG A 229 18.99 18.33 -10.58
C ARG A 229 20.21 19.05 -10.02
N GLY A 230 20.06 20.35 -9.73
CA GLY A 230 20.96 21.10 -8.87
C GLY A 230 20.25 21.43 -7.57
N LEU A 231 20.81 21.03 -6.45
CA LEU A 231 20.15 21.13 -5.14
C LEU A 231 20.64 22.33 -4.32
N PRO A 232 19.85 22.83 -3.37
CA PRO A 232 20.35 23.72 -2.35
C PRO A 232 21.58 23.11 -1.67
N LYS A 233 22.54 23.96 -1.27
CA LYS A 233 23.80 23.49 -0.68
C LYS A 233 23.60 22.50 0.46
N HIS A 234 22.71 22.80 1.41
CA HIS A 234 22.45 21.94 2.56
C HIS A 234 21.94 20.55 2.14
N GLN A 235 21.14 20.43 1.09
CA GLN A 235 20.65 19.16 0.57
C GLN A 235 21.74 18.38 -0.17
N MET A 236 22.57 19.07 -0.94
CA MET A 236 23.71 18.43 -1.59
C MET A 236 24.73 17.92 -0.56
N ASP A 237 24.96 18.68 0.51
CA ASP A 237 25.84 18.29 1.60
C ASP A 237 25.34 17.02 2.34
N LEU A 238 24.00 16.86 2.50
CA LEU A 238 23.42 15.62 3.05
C LEU A 238 23.78 14.39 2.20
N LEU A 239 23.63 14.49 0.87
CA LEU A 239 24.00 13.41 -0.06
C LEU A 239 25.50 13.08 0.01
N ARG A 240 26.34 14.10 0.02
CA ARG A 240 27.81 13.93 0.11
C ARG A 240 28.20 13.27 1.44
N THR A 241 27.58 13.71 2.54
CA THR A 241 27.81 13.14 3.87
C THR A 241 27.38 11.68 3.93
N PHE A 242 26.21 11.35 3.36
CA PHE A 242 25.71 9.98 3.28
C PHE A 242 26.68 9.06 2.54
N VAL A 243 27.20 9.49 1.41
CA VAL A 243 28.16 8.74 0.61
C VAL A 243 29.51 8.63 1.35
N ALA A 244 30.03 9.74 1.88
CA ALA A 244 31.31 9.77 2.60
C ALA A 244 31.31 8.89 3.87
N ALA A 245 30.14 8.64 4.46
CA ALA A 245 29.97 7.69 5.56
C ALA A 245 30.08 6.20 5.13
N GLY A 246 30.39 5.91 3.88
CA GLY A 246 30.48 4.55 3.35
C GLY A 246 29.13 3.85 3.18
N LYS A 247 28.01 4.55 3.33
CA LYS A 247 26.69 3.94 3.22
C LYS A 247 26.38 3.51 1.77
N PRO A 248 25.69 2.38 1.56
CA PRO A 248 25.42 1.83 0.22
C PRO A 248 24.48 2.71 -0.61
N VAL A 249 24.70 2.68 -1.93
CA VAL A 249 23.87 3.43 -2.89
C VAL A 249 23.46 2.55 -4.07
N VAL A 250 22.17 2.53 -4.40
CA VAL A 250 21.60 1.90 -5.58
C VAL A 250 21.11 2.99 -6.54
N GLY A 251 21.59 2.96 -7.78
CA GLY A 251 21.23 3.94 -8.82
C GLY A 251 20.40 3.31 -9.93
N ILE A 252 19.29 3.97 -10.27
CA ILE A 252 18.41 3.54 -11.36
C ILE A 252 18.48 4.56 -12.48
N ARG A 253 18.76 4.09 -13.68
CA ARG A 253 18.72 4.79 -14.98
C ARG A 253 19.35 6.17 -14.93
N THR A 254 18.56 7.22 -14.71
CA THR A 254 19.01 8.61 -14.72
C THR A 254 19.90 9.00 -13.55
N ALA A 255 20.07 8.10 -12.56
CA ALA A 255 20.99 8.31 -11.45
C ALA A 255 22.43 8.59 -11.90
N SER A 256 22.85 8.10 -13.09
CA SER A 256 24.16 8.38 -13.67
C SER A 256 24.42 9.88 -13.94
N HIS A 257 23.38 10.68 -14.06
CA HIS A 257 23.48 12.12 -14.25
C HIS A 257 22.46 12.87 -13.36
N ALA A 258 22.24 12.34 -12.18
CA ALA A 258 21.25 12.85 -11.23
C ALA A 258 21.48 14.30 -10.86
N TRP A 259 22.72 14.62 -10.50
CA TRP A 259 23.08 15.91 -9.89
C TRP A 259 23.94 16.78 -10.81
N GLU A 260 23.77 16.66 -12.11
CA GLU A 260 24.43 17.42 -13.14
C GLU A 260 23.40 18.16 -14.00
N PRO A 261 22.89 19.33 -13.58
CA PRO A 261 21.94 20.12 -14.36
C PRO A 261 22.57 20.55 -15.69
N LYS A 262 21.77 20.65 -16.76
CA LYS A 262 22.25 21.07 -18.09
C LYS A 262 22.72 22.51 -18.14
N THR A 263 22.24 23.34 -17.24
CA THR A 263 22.58 24.76 -17.11
C THR A 263 22.96 25.04 -15.67
N VAL A 264 23.87 25.97 -15.47
CA VAL A 264 24.21 26.42 -14.13
C VAL A 264 23.00 27.09 -13.49
N LEU A 265 22.62 26.63 -12.30
CA LEU A 265 21.52 27.16 -11.52
C LEU A 265 22.07 28.09 -10.44
N VAL A 266 21.48 29.28 -10.31
CA VAL A 266 21.85 30.21 -9.23
C VAL A 266 21.46 29.64 -7.88
N ASP A 267 22.34 29.76 -6.89
CA ASP A 267 22.14 29.29 -5.51
C ASP A 267 21.85 27.78 -5.40
N ARG A 268 22.35 26.99 -6.36
CA ARG A 268 22.26 25.54 -6.38
C ARG A 268 23.65 24.91 -6.57
N GLU A 269 23.85 23.77 -5.94
CA GLU A 269 25.05 22.95 -6.13
C GLU A 269 24.77 21.76 -7.03
N SER A 270 25.81 21.32 -7.70
CA SER A 270 25.83 20.15 -8.56
C SER A 270 26.91 19.15 -8.11
N TRP A 271 26.80 17.91 -8.58
CA TRP A 271 27.83 16.87 -8.39
C TRP A 271 28.05 16.14 -9.72
N PRO A 272 28.78 16.74 -10.67
CA PRO A 272 28.98 16.18 -12.02
C PRO A 272 29.69 14.82 -12.02
N GLU A 273 30.52 14.58 -11.02
CA GLU A 273 31.27 13.33 -10.86
C GLU A 273 30.54 12.25 -10.07
N PHE A 274 29.26 12.44 -9.76
CA PHE A 274 28.47 11.51 -8.95
C PHE A 274 28.46 10.07 -9.52
N ASP A 275 28.34 9.94 -10.83
CA ASP A 275 28.38 8.65 -11.53
C ASP A 275 29.73 7.93 -11.38
N ARG A 276 30.84 8.68 -11.49
CA ARG A 276 32.17 8.14 -11.31
C ARG A 276 32.47 7.81 -9.84
N ASP A 277 32.17 8.77 -8.96
CA ASP A 277 32.53 8.69 -7.54
C ASP A 277 31.68 7.62 -6.81
N VAL A 278 30.40 7.49 -7.19
CA VAL A 278 29.47 6.61 -6.50
C VAL A 278 29.23 5.29 -7.23
N PHE A 279 29.21 5.27 -8.55
CA PHE A 279 28.91 4.05 -9.32
C PHE A 279 30.09 3.49 -10.11
N GLY A 280 31.21 4.21 -10.15
CA GLY A 280 32.41 3.78 -10.90
C GLY A 280 32.20 3.70 -12.41
N ILE A 281 31.28 4.47 -12.95
CA ILE A 281 30.92 4.55 -14.37
C ILE A 281 31.11 5.98 -14.88
N LYS A 282 31.04 6.17 -16.20
CA LYS A 282 31.01 7.51 -16.78
C LYS A 282 29.93 7.60 -17.85
N TYR A 283 28.82 8.23 -17.47
CA TYR A 283 27.76 8.53 -18.42
C TYR A 283 28.16 9.72 -19.32
N SER A 284 28.08 9.54 -20.63
CA SER A 284 28.36 10.64 -21.57
C SER A 284 27.15 11.06 -22.37
N ASN A 285 26.32 10.12 -22.80
CA ASN A 285 25.12 10.34 -23.61
C ASN A 285 24.33 9.02 -23.70
N HIS A 286 23.35 8.99 -24.57
CA HIS A 286 22.62 7.79 -24.97
C HIS A 286 22.61 7.66 -26.51
N PHE A 287 22.35 6.46 -26.99
CA PHE A 287 22.07 6.21 -28.39
C PHE A 287 20.65 6.70 -28.73
N GLU A 288 20.28 6.67 -30.00
CA GLU A 288 18.95 7.09 -30.44
C GLU A 288 17.83 6.30 -29.77
N ASN A 289 16.71 6.97 -29.48
CA ASN A 289 15.61 6.39 -28.70
C ASN A 289 14.86 5.26 -29.41
N ASN A 290 14.97 5.16 -30.72
CA ASN A 290 14.39 4.09 -31.55
C ASN A 290 15.25 2.83 -31.62
N LEU A 291 16.48 2.86 -31.09
CA LEU A 291 17.39 1.73 -31.04
C LEU A 291 17.25 1.00 -29.69
N HIS A 292 16.49 -0.07 -29.69
CA HIS A 292 16.31 -0.94 -28.52
C HIS A 292 17.50 -1.88 -28.36
N ALA A 293 18.09 -1.89 -27.16
CA ALA A 293 19.24 -2.74 -26.89
C ALA A 293 18.82 -4.17 -26.54
N SER A 294 19.51 -5.14 -27.12
CA SER A 294 19.50 -6.52 -26.65
C SER A 294 20.31 -6.61 -25.36
N VAL A 295 19.70 -7.15 -24.31
CA VAL A 295 20.26 -7.22 -22.95
C VAL A 295 20.70 -8.64 -22.65
N THR A 296 21.94 -8.81 -22.16
CA THR A 296 22.50 -10.12 -21.82
C THR A 296 23.37 -10.09 -20.57
N ILE A 297 23.43 -11.21 -19.84
CA ILE A 297 24.32 -11.37 -18.68
C ILE A 297 25.77 -11.45 -19.14
N ALA A 298 26.62 -10.58 -18.57
CA ALA A 298 28.06 -10.57 -18.82
C ALA A 298 28.83 -11.45 -17.86
N LYS A 299 28.36 -11.62 -16.60
CA LYS A 299 28.99 -12.42 -15.56
C LYS A 299 27.94 -13.14 -14.73
N SER A 300 27.99 -14.47 -14.74
CA SER A 300 26.92 -15.32 -14.19
C SER A 300 27.02 -15.68 -12.71
N THR A 301 28.12 -15.35 -12.02
CA THR A 301 28.39 -15.83 -10.64
C THR A 301 28.21 -14.79 -9.54
N HIS A 302 27.59 -13.66 -9.80
CA HIS A 302 27.39 -12.61 -8.80
C HIS A 302 26.09 -12.83 -8.02
N PRO A 303 26.03 -12.62 -6.69
CA PRO A 303 24.82 -12.83 -5.87
C PRO A 303 23.58 -12.07 -6.37
N ILE A 304 23.76 -10.89 -6.96
CA ILE A 304 22.64 -10.11 -7.54
C ILE A 304 21.94 -10.88 -8.67
N LEU A 305 22.64 -11.76 -9.36
CA LEU A 305 22.11 -12.55 -10.48
C LEU A 305 21.51 -13.90 -10.04
N ASN A 306 21.54 -14.20 -8.73
CA ASN A 306 20.94 -15.43 -8.23
C ASN A 306 19.42 -15.41 -8.46
N SER A 307 18.89 -16.54 -8.94
CA SER A 307 17.44 -16.75 -9.14
C SER A 307 16.74 -15.77 -10.08
N ILE A 308 17.50 -15.02 -10.91
CA ILE A 308 16.89 -14.09 -11.89
C ILE A 308 16.28 -14.86 -13.08
N GLY A 309 16.72 -16.10 -13.32
CA GLY A 309 16.29 -16.89 -14.47
C GLY A 309 16.93 -16.43 -15.79
N GLU A 310 16.25 -16.65 -16.88
CA GLU A 310 16.71 -16.18 -18.17
C GLU A 310 16.60 -14.65 -18.27
N PHE A 311 17.73 -13.99 -18.52
CA PHE A 311 17.83 -12.54 -18.60
C PHE A 311 18.23 -12.11 -20.02
N SER A 312 17.28 -12.24 -20.93
CA SER A 312 17.43 -11.81 -22.31
C SER A 312 16.14 -11.14 -22.77
N PHE A 313 16.21 -9.86 -23.10
CA PHE A 313 15.07 -9.08 -23.58
C PHE A 313 15.55 -7.85 -24.35
N MET A 314 14.61 -7.18 -25.03
CA MET A 314 14.86 -5.89 -25.67
C MET A 314 14.50 -4.76 -24.70
N GLN A 315 15.47 -3.95 -24.32
CA GLN A 315 15.28 -2.81 -23.44
C GLN A 315 14.35 -1.76 -24.08
N THR A 316 13.37 -1.27 -23.35
CA THR A 316 12.41 -0.29 -23.87
C THR A 316 13.02 1.10 -24.05
N GLY A 317 13.87 1.54 -23.13
CA GLY A 317 14.53 2.84 -23.19
C GLY A 317 15.78 2.82 -24.09
N SER A 318 16.29 4.01 -24.44
CA SER A 318 17.56 4.15 -25.15
C SER A 318 18.74 3.55 -24.39
N LEU A 319 19.68 2.95 -25.09
CA LEU A 319 20.93 2.47 -24.53
C LEU A 319 21.82 3.64 -24.10
N TYR A 320 22.27 3.64 -22.85
CA TYR A 320 23.20 4.66 -22.33
C TYR A 320 24.65 4.33 -22.68
N LYS A 321 25.42 5.36 -23.00
CA LYS A 321 26.87 5.30 -23.17
C LYS A 321 27.52 5.53 -21.80
N ILE A 322 27.92 4.44 -21.15
CA ILE A 322 28.35 4.44 -19.75
C ILE A 322 29.85 4.14 -19.59
N ALA A 323 30.45 3.55 -20.63
CA ALA A 323 31.88 3.28 -20.62
C ALA A 323 32.71 4.58 -20.71
N PRO A 324 33.94 4.61 -20.12
CA PRO A 324 34.60 3.53 -19.41
C PRO A 324 34.11 3.34 -17.98
N VAL A 325 34.32 2.16 -17.42
CA VAL A 325 34.08 1.87 -16.00
C VAL A 325 35.42 1.85 -15.23
N SER A 326 35.37 2.08 -13.92
CA SER A 326 36.56 2.03 -13.06
C SER A 326 37.06 0.60 -12.81
N ASN A 327 38.32 0.45 -12.37
CA ASN A 327 38.90 -0.86 -12.12
C ASN A 327 38.20 -1.68 -11.02
N ASN A 328 37.53 -1.01 -10.07
CA ASN A 328 36.76 -1.66 -8.99
C ASN A 328 35.29 -1.91 -9.37
N THR A 329 34.91 -1.70 -10.63
CA THR A 329 33.58 -1.93 -11.15
C THR A 329 33.48 -3.32 -11.76
N THR A 330 32.47 -4.08 -11.34
CA THR A 330 32.13 -5.37 -11.97
C THR A 330 30.91 -5.17 -12.85
N VAL A 331 31.07 -5.51 -14.14
CA VAL A 331 29.96 -5.50 -15.10
C VAL A 331 29.16 -6.79 -14.96
N LEU A 332 27.87 -6.68 -14.67
CA LEU A 332 26.95 -7.81 -14.51
C LEU A 332 26.16 -8.08 -15.78
N ILE A 333 25.68 -7.02 -16.43
CA ILE A 333 24.81 -7.08 -17.59
C ILE A 333 25.29 -6.08 -18.63
N THR A 334 25.24 -6.48 -19.89
CA THR A 334 25.56 -5.64 -21.05
C THR A 334 24.35 -5.45 -21.95
N GLY A 335 24.28 -4.28 -22.56
CA GLY A 335 23.32 -3.96 -23.62
C GLY A 335 24.04 -3.73 -24.95
N SER A 336 23.48 -4.27 -26.04
CA SER A 336 24.06 -4.17 -27.38
C SER A 336 23.04 -3.70 -28.39
N ILE A 337 23.46 -2.82 -29.29
CA ILE A 337 22.73 -2.45 -30.49
C ILE A 337 23.61 -2.76 -31.73
N PRO A 338 23.02 -2.95 -32.93
CA PRO A 338 23.79 -3.26 -34.12
C PRO A 338 24.86 -2.20 -34.42
N ASN A 339 26.05 -2.65 -34.80
CA ASN A 339 27.20 -1.83 -35.22
C ASN A 339 27.80 -0.88 -34.16
N GLU A 340 27.42 -1.03 -32.88
CA GLU A 340 27.97 -0.23 -31.78
C GLU A 340 28.58 -1.14 -30.70
N PRO A 341 29.59 -0.67 -29.97
CA PRO A 341 30.16 -1.42 -28.84
C PRO A 341 29.12 -1.66 -27.75
N ALA A 342 29.12 -2.86 -27.19
CA ALA A 342 28.27 -3.20 -26.05
C ALA A 342 28.56 -2.25 -24.87
N GLN A 343 27.50 -1.83 -24.18
CA GLN A 343 27.59 -0.97 -23.02
C GLN A 343 27.33 -1.74 -21.73
N PRO A 344 28.04 -1.45 -20.63
CA PRO A 344 27.74 -2.01 -19.32
C PRO A 344 26.48 -1.35 -18.76
N ILE A 345 25.36 -2.08 -18.68
CA ILE A 345 24.09 -1.51 -18.25
C ILE A 345 23.61 -1.92 -16.86
N ALA A 346 24.28 -2.89 -16.23
CA ALA A 346 24.18 -3.13 -14.79
C ALA A 346 25.56 -3.46 -14.23
N THR A 347 25.93 -2.74 -13.17
CA THR A 347 27.26 -2.80 -12.58
C THR A 347 27.21 -2.76 -11.06
N THR A 348 28.21 -3.35 -10.42
CA THR A 348 28.50 -3.11 -9.01
C THR A 348 29.83 -2.40 -8.88
N PHE A 349 29.95 -1.54 -7.89
CA PHE A 349 31.17 -0.82 -7.59
C PHE A 349 31.45 -0.86 -6.10
N LEU A 350 32.65 -1.31 -5.74
CA LEU A 350 33.15 -1.20 -4.37
C LEU A 350 33.92 0.11 -4.27
N ARG A 351 33.33 1.06 -3.59
CA ARG A 351 33.90 2.40 -3.45
C ARG A 351 35.17 2.39 -2.57
N PRO A 352 36.04 3.39 -2.72
CA PRO A 352 37.24 3.52 -1.87
C PRO A 352 36.91 3.70 -0.37
N ASP A 353 35.74 4.24 -0.04
CA ASP A 353 35.22 4.38 1.33
C ASP A 353 34.68 3.08 1.93
N GLY A 354 34.71 1.97 1.18
CA GLY A 354 34.18 0.67 1.56
C GLY A 354 32.70 0.47 1.26
N GLY A 355 32.00 1.50 0.81
CA GLY A 355 30.57 1.43 0.48
C GLY A 355 30.31 0.61 -0.80
N ARG A 356 29.23 -0.15 -0.77
CA ARG A 356 28.75 -0.91 -1.94
C ARG A 356 27.83 -0.05 -2.79
N SER A 357 28.07 -0.03 -4.07
CA SER A 357 27.16 0.64 -5.01
C SER A 357 26.73 -0.31 -6.12
N PHE A 358 25.48 -0.17 -6.52
CA PHE A 358 24.94 -0.82 -7.71
C PHE A 358 24.33 0.25 -8.61
N TYR A 359 24.52 0.10 -9.90
CA TYR A 359 23.88 0.95 -10.90
C TYR A 359 23.28 0.10 -12.01
N THR A 360 22.12 0.51 -12.50
CA THR A 360 21.56 -0.02 -13.75
C THR A 360 21.00 1.09 -14.64
N ALA A 361 21.30 1.02 -15.93
CA ALA A 361 20.70 1.86 -16.97
C ALA A 361 19.29 1.37 -17.38
N ILE A 362 18.86 0.22 -16.89
CA ILE A 362 17.49 -0.29 -17.05
C ILE A 362 16.62 0.42 -16.01
N GLY A 363 15.50 0.99 -16.39
CA GLY A 363 14.66 1.73 -15.43
C GLY A 363 13.41 2.35 -16.06
N HIS A 364 13.12 2.04 -17.32
CA HIS A 364 11.84 2.39 -17.93
C HIS A 364 10.72 1.57 -17.24
N GLU A 365 9.55 2.17 -17.03
CA GLU A 365 8.43 1.52 -16.31
C GLU A 365 8.07 0.14 -16.88
N LYS A 366 8.09 -0.01 -18.22
CA LYS A 366 7.83 -1.29 -18.89
C LYS A 366 8.89 -2.35 -18.60
N ASP A 367 10.16 -1.93 -18.49
CA ASP A 367 11.25 -2.85 -18.18
C ASP A 367 11.20 -3.24 -16.70
N LEU A 368 10.90 -2.29 -15.80
CA LEU A 368 10.73 -2.57 -14.36
C LEU A 368 9.54 -3.49 -14.06
N ALA A 369 8.55 -3.56 -14.96
CA ALA A 369 7.45 -4.51 -14.85
C ALA A 369 7.84 -5.97 -15.18
N LEU A 370 9.01 -6.19 -15.78
CA LEU A 370 9.52 -7.54 -16.07
C LEU A 370 10.03 -8.19 -14.77
N PRO A 371 9.58 -9.40 -14.41
CA PRO A 371 9.97 -10.06 -13.16
C PRO A 371 11.49 -10.16 -12.96
N GLN A 372 12.24 -10.47 -14.03
CA GLN A 372 13.69 -10.57 -13.98
C GLN A 372 14.36 -9.22 -13.68
N VAL A 373 13.82 -8.09 -14.16
CA VAL A 373 14.34 -6.75 -13.88
C VAL A 373 14.00 -6.32 -12.46
N THR A 374 12.79 -6.61 -12.01
CA THR A 374 12.38 -6.42 -10.61
C THR A 374 13.31 -7.21 -9.69
N SER A 375 13.57 -8.50 -9.99
CA SER A 375 14.50 -9.34 -9.23
C SER A 375 15.91 -8.76 -9.20
N LEU A 376 16.41 -8.24 -10.33
CA LEU A 376 17.72 -7.60 -10.40
C LEU A 376 17.83 -6.43 -9.41
N VAL A 377 16.84 -5.56 -9.38
CA VAL A 377 16.85 -4.37 -8.50
C VAL A 377 16.68 -4.78 -7.04
N VAL A 378 15.76 -5.68 -6.74
CA VAL A 378 15.57 -6.22 -5.38
C VAL A 378 16.86 -6.87 -4.88
N ASN A 379 17.43 -7.78 -5.64
CA ASN A 379 18.67 -8.46 -5.27
C ASN A 379 19.84 -7.48 -5.07
N ALA A 380 19.89 -6.41 -5.88
CA ALA A 380 20.90 -5.37 -5.74
C ALA A 380 20.76 -4.61 -4.41
N ILE A 381 19.53 -4.34 -3.96
CA ILE A 381 19.26 -3.69 -2.67
C ILE A 381 19.69 -4.59 -1.51
N TYR A 382 19.33 -5.89 -1.53
CA TYR A 382 19.79 -6.85 -0.52
C TYR A 382 21.31 -6.96 -0.49
N TRP A 383 21.95 -7.11 -1.67
CA TRP A 383 23.40 -7.18 -1.77
C TRP A 383 24.09 -5.91 -1.23
N ALA A 384 23.55 -4.73 -1.58
CA ALA A 384 24.07 -3.46 -1.10
C ALA A 384 23.97 -3.37 0.43
N ALA A 385 22.86 -3.80 1.01
CA ALA A 385 22.64 -3.86 2.45
C ALA A 385 23.48 -4.95 3.17
N GLY A 386 24.20 -5.80 2.44
CA GLY A 386 24.94 -6.92 3.03
C GLY A 386 24.07 -8.11 3.41
N LEU A 387 22.83 -8.14 2.93
CA LEU A 387 21.87 -9.22 3.17
C LEU A 387 21.87 -10.22 2.00
N ALA A 388 21.44 -11.44 2.27
CA ALA A 388 21.24 -12.45 1.23
C ALA A 388 19.96 -12.11 0.43
N PRO A 389 20.03 -12.04 -0.91
CA PRO A 389 18.83 -11.88 -1.73
C PRO A 389 17.84 -13.02 -1.51
N PRO A 390 16.52 -12.78 -1.63
CA PRO A 390 15.53 -13.83 -1.53
C PRO A 390 15.71 -14.87 -2.63
N ALA A 391 15.35 -16.12 -2.34
CA ALA A 391 15.48 -17.24 -3.30
C ALA A 391 14.59 -17.05 -4.55
N SER A 392 13.47 -16.38 -4.38
CA SER A 392 12.58 -15.95 -5.46
C SER A 392 11.74 -14.77 -4.98
N LEU A 393 11.30 -13.92 -5.90
CA LEU A 393 10.28 -12.93 -5.57
C LEU A 393 8.95 -13.65 -5.29
N ASP A 394 8.30 -13.30 -4.20
CA ASP A 394 6.95 -13.78 -3.96
C ASP A 394 5.98 -13.09 -4.93
N THR A 395 5.56 -13.85 -5.93
CA THR A 395 4.56 -13.37 -6.90
C THR A 395 3.15 -13.33 -6.31
N ARG A 396 2.96 -13.92 -5.13
CA ARG A 396 1.68 -13.97 -4.41
C ARG A 396 1.57 -12.86 -3.37
N ASP A 397 2.40 -11.81 -3.47
CA ASP A 397 2.37 -10.72 -2.52
C ASP A 397 0.96 -10.08 -2.48
N PRO A 398 0.25 -10.22 -1.36
CA PRO A 398 -1.09 -9.66 -1.19
C PRO A 398 -1.12 -8.12 -1.21
N SER A 399 0.03 -7.46 -1.20
CA SER A 399 0.14 -6.00 -1.29
C SER A 399 0.26 -5.47 -2.71
N ASP A 400 0.31 -6.36 -3.71
CA ASP A 400 0.27 -5.93 -5.10
C ASP A 400 -0.93 -4.99 -5.30
N PRO A 401 -0.71 -3.73 -5.69
CA PRO A 401 -1.83 -2.81 -5.93
C PRO A 401 -2.75 -3.32 -7.05
N THR A 402 -2.28 -4.18 -7.96
CA THR A 402 -3.12 -4.85 -8.96
C THR A 402 -3.97 -5.96 -8.35
N LEU A 403 -3.59 -6.48 -7.18
CA LEU A 403 -4.33 -7.45 -6.37
C LEU A 403 -5.20 -6.78 -5.30
N ARG A 404 -5.25 -5.47 -5.28
CA ARG A 404 -6.00 -4.73 -4.25
C ARG A 404 -7.49 -4.85 -4.49
N TRP A 405 -8.21 -5.30 -3.48
CA TRP A 405 -9.64 -5.17 -3.44
C TRP A 405 -10.02 -3.68 -3.35
N VAL A 406 -10.77 -3.19 -4.32
CA VAL A 406 -11.24 -1.81 -4.38
C VAL A 406 -12.66 -1.76 -3.83
N SER A 407 -12.91 -0.87 -2.86
CA SER A 407 -14.27 -0.64 -2.35
C SER A 407 -15.10 0.11 -3.36
N ILE A 408 -16.28 -0.42 -3.66
CA ILE A 408 -17.28 0.19 -4.54
C ILE A 408 -18.66 0.11 -3.91
N ARG A 409 -19.50 1.09 -4.17
CA ARG A 409 -20.88 1.08 -3.65
C ARG A 409 -21.75 0.04 -4.34
N ARG A 410 -21.51 -0.21 -5.64
CA ARG A 410 -22.26 -1.18 -6.45
C ARG A 410 -21.31 -1.89 -7.39
N ILE A 411 -21.62 -3.13 -7.76
CA ILE A 411 -20.83 -3.86 -8.78
C ILE A 411 -20.75 -3.08 -10.09
N ARG A 412 -21.81 -2.34 -10.42
CA ARG A 412 -21.86 -1.44 -11.56
C ARG A 412 -20.74 -0.40 -11.58
N ASP A 413 -20.39 0.17 -10.42
CA ASP A 413 -19.35 1.20 -10.29
C ASP A 413 -17.96 0.63 -10.54
N ALA A 414 -17.79 -0.70 -10.47
CA ALA A 414 -16.55 -1.40 -10.76
C ALA A 414 -16.00 -1.14 -12.17
N GLN A 415 -16.88 -0.99 -13.15
CA GLN A 415 -16.45 -0.71 -14.53
C GLN A 415 -15.88 0.69 -14.70
N LEU A 416 -16.43 1.66 -13.99
CA LEU A 416 -15.95 3.04 -14.03
C LEU A 416 -14.60 3.19 -13.35
N SER A 417 -14.33 2.35 -12.35
CA SER A 417 -13.07 2.39 -11.57
C SER A 417 -11.92 1.62 -12.22
N LEU A 418 -12.21 0.64 -13.09
CA LEU A 418 -11.22 -0.22 -13.72
C LEU A 418 -10.64 0.31 -15.04
N ASN A 419 -10.87 1.57 -15.36
CA ASN A 419 -10.46 2.29 -16.58
C ASN A 419 -11.08 1.79 -17.90
N ALA A 420 -11.72 2.72 -18.57
CA ALA A 420 -12.45 2.59 -19.84
C ALA A 420 -11.64 2.11 -21.05
N SER A 421 -10.40 1.66 -20.89
CA SER A 421 -9.53 1.23 -21.99
C SER A 421 -9.61 -0.26 -22.35
N HIS A 422 -10.40 -1.06 -21.63
CA HIS A 422 -10.49 -2.50 -21.89
C HIS A 422 -11.95 -2.89 -22.13
N THR A 423 -12.34 -2.89 -23.39
CA THR A 423 -13.69 -3.25 -23.86
C THR A 423 -14.00 -4.74 -23.81
N GLU A 424 -13.00 -5.60 -23.64
CA GLU A 424 -13.16 -7.06 -23.45
C GLU A 424 -12.11 -7.55 -22.46
N ARG A 425 -12.54 -8.02 -21.30
CA ARG A 425 -11.67 -8.71 -20.35
C ARG A 425 -11.88 -10.20 -20.46
N THR A 426 -10.78 -10.92 -20.60
CA THR A 426 -10.75 -12.39 -20.51
C THR A 426 -10.57 -12.87 -19.08
N ASP A 427 -10.12 -11.98 -18.17
CA ASP A 427 -9.85 -12.31 -16.78
C ASP A 427 -11.11 -12.22 -15.92
N PRO A 428 -11.31 -13.15 -14.97
CA PRO A 428 -12.44 -13.12 -14.06
C PRO A 428 -12.46 -11.84 -13.21
N LEU A 429 -13.66 -11.35 -12.93
CA LEU A 429 -13.88 -10.28 -11.96
C LEU A 429 -14.40 -10.90 -10.67
N TRP A 430 -13.69 -10.65 -9.57
CA TRP A 430 -14.07 -11.10 -8.24
C TRP A 430 -14.73 -9.97 -7.46
N CYS A 431 -15.86 -10.25 -6.86
CA CYS A 431 -16.59 -9.31 -6.01
C CYS A 431 -16.80 -9.94 -4.65
N ARG A 432 -16.64 -9.18 -3.58
CA ARG A 432 -16.94 -9.66 -2.24
C ARG A 432 -17.67 -8.61 -1.41
N ALA A 433 -18.51 -9.08 -0.51
CA ALA A 433 -19.17 -8.25 0.49
C ALA A 433 -19.26 -9.03 1.81
N VAL A 434 -19.32 -8.31 2.92
CA VAL A 434 -19.51 -8.90 4.24
C VAL A 434 -20.93 -8.65 4.70
N LEU A 435 -21.58 -9.68 5.19
CA LEU A 435 -22.89 -9.65 5.80
C LEU A 435 -22.75 -9.94 7.30
N VAL A 436 -23.48 -9.24 8.14
CA VAL A 436 -23.60 -9.56 9.56
C VAL A 436 -25.04 -9.98 9.83
N PRO A 437 -25.31 -11.29 10.02
CA PRO A 437 -26.67 -11.77 10.29
C PRO A 437 -27.17 -11.28 11.64
N GLY A 438 -28.36 -10.68 11.66
CA GLY A 438 -29.12 -10.41 12.89
C GLY A 438 -29.82 -11.66 13.43
N ALA A 439 -30.49 -11.51 14.57
CA ALA A 439 -31.18 -12.62 15.25
C ALA A 439 -32.27 -13.27 14.38
N ILE A 440 -32.98 -12.49 13.62
CA ILE A 440 -34.08 -12.98 12.75
C ILE A 440 -33.50 -13.68 11.53
N SER A 441 -32.53 -13.07 10.85
CA SER A 441 -31.92 -13.62 9.64
C SER A 441 -31.15 -14.89 9.91
N ALA A 442 -30.46 -14.99 11.06
CA ALA A 442 -29.76 -16.22 11.45
C ALA A 442 -30.71 -17.38 11.79
N ALA A 443 -31.90 -17.08 12.34
CA ALA A 443 -32.89 -18.11 12.65
C ALA A 443 -33.62 -18.68 11.43
N GLU A 444 -33.69 -17.94 10.34
CA GLU A 444 -34.51 -18.27 9.17
C GLU A 444 -33.70 -18.47 7.89
N GLY A 445 -32.46 -18.01 7.87
CA GLY A 445 -31.59 -18.02 6.70
C GLY A 445 -31.66 -16.72 5.89
N ILE A 446 -30.77 -16.62 4.90
CA ILE A 446 -30.70 -15.49 3.99
C ILE A 446 -30.86 -15.93 2.54
N ARG A 447 -31.50 -15.08 1.75
CA ARG A 447 -31.55 -15.19 0.30
C ARG A 447 -30.74 -14.05 -0.31
N LEU A 448 -29.74 -14.39 -1.10
CA LEU A 448 -29.02 -13.42 -1.93
C LEU A 448 -29.62 -13.45 -3.34
N ARG A 449 -30.03 -12.28 -3.81
CA ARG A 449 -30.52 -12.09 -5.16
C ARG A 449 -29.58 -11.15 -5.92
N LEU A 450 -29.07 -11.61 -7.06
CA LEU A 450 -28.20 -10.86 -7.95
C LEU A 450 -28.99 -10.54 -9.22
N SER A 451 -29.16 -9.28 -9.56
CA SER A 451 -29.85 -8.83 -10.76
C SER A 451 -28.93 -7.97 -11.64
N SER A 452 -29.20 -8.00 -12.95
CA SER A 452 -28.53 -7.15 -13.93
C SER A 452 -29.52 -6.17 -14.54
N THR A 453 -29.05 -4.98 -14.87
CA THR A 453 -29.90 -3.96 -15.53
C THR A 453 -30.00 -4.14 -17.05
N ALA A 454 -29.14 -4.98 -17.63
CA ALA A 454 -29.10 -5.18 -19.08
C ALA A 454 -29.57 -6.57 -19.49
N GLU A 455 -28.91 -7.61 -19.03
CA GLU A 455 -29.29 -9.02 -19.23
C GLU A 455 -28.85 -9.79 -18.00
N THR A 456 -29.67 -10.69 -17.49
CA THR A 456 -29.31 -11.55 -16.35
C THR A 456 -28.20 -12.49 -16.80
N PRO A 457 -27.01 -12.51 -16.13
CA PRO A 457 -25.95 -13.44 -16.45
C PRO A 457 -26.47 -14.87 -16.31
N ALA A 458 -26.04 -15.76 -17.18
CA ALA A 458 -26.37 -17.17 -16.98
C ALA A 458 -25.68 -17.70 -15.72
N ALA A 459 -26.32 -18.60 -14.98
CA ALA A 459 -25.77 -19.18 -13.76
C ALA A 459 -24.38 -19.85 -13.98
N LYS A 460 -24.11 -20.31 -15.20
CA LYS A 460 -22.81 -20.89 -15.62
C LYS A 460 -21.67 -19.88 -15.68
N ASP A 461 -21.97 -18.58 -15.78
CA ASP A 461 -20.99 -17.51 -15.93
C ASP A 461 -20.57 -16.91 -14.59
N LEU A 462 -21.19 -17.39 -13.50
CA LEU A 462 -20.87 -16.96 -12.14
C LEU A 462 -20.61 -18.17 -11.24
N ASP A 463 -19.68 -17.98 -10.30
CA ASP A 463 -19.55 -18.84 -9.13
C ASP A 463 -19.75 -17.98 -7.88
N ALA A 464 -20.33 -18.57 -6.82
CA ALA A 464 -20.56 -17.87 -5.56
C ALA A 464 -20.12 -18.74 -4.38
N TRP A 465 -19.63 -18.09 -3.34
CA TRP A 465 -19.21 -18.71 -2.09
C TRP A 465 -19.73 -17.92 -0.90
N LEU A 466 -20.08 -18.63 0.16
CA LEU A 466 -20.42 -18.10 1.47
C LEU A 466 -19.43 -18.67 2.48
N ASP A 467 -18.64 -17.83 3.15
CA ASP A 467 -17.56 -18.24 4.05
C ASP A 467 -16.65 -19.33 3.47
N GLY A 468 -16.29 -19.20 2.20
CA GLY A 468 -15.43 -20.12 1.48
C GLY A 468 -16.11 -21.42 1.00
N LYS A 469 -17.38 -21.65 1.32
CA LYS A 469 -18.16 -22.78 0.80
C LYS A 469 -18.87 -22.38 -0.48
N ALA A 470 -18.67 -23.13 -1.56
CA ALA A 470 -19.40 -22.90 -2.80
C ALA A 470 -20.91 -23.06 -2.59
N VAL A 471 -21.66 -22.11 -3.10
CA VAL A 471 -23.15 -22.13 -3.05
C VAL A 471 -23.73 -22.15 -4.46
N PRO A 472 -24.70 -23.01 -4.73
CA PRO A 472 -25.28 -23.12 -6.05
C PRO A 472 -26.17 -21.88 -6.35
N LEU A 473 -25.91 -21.23 -7.47
CA LEU A 473 -26.76 -20.18 -7.98
C LEU A 473 -27.88 -20.77 -8.84
N GLN A 474 -29.09 -20.29 -8.65
CA GLN A 474 -30.28 -20.69 -9.42
C GLN A 474 -30.88 -19.44 -10.07
N THR A 475 -31.41 -19.60 -11.27
CA THR A 475 -32.19 -18.53 -11.91
C THR A 475 -33.52 -18.39 -11.19
N SER A 476 -33.89 -17.15 -10.85
CA SER A 476 -35.18 -16.85 -10.23
C SER A 476 -36.35 -17.25 -11.12
N THR A 477 -37.51 -17.43 -10.53
CA THR A 477 -38.75 -17.81 -11.25
C THR A 477 -39.19 -16.81 -12.32
N ASP A 478 -38.83 -15.54 -12.17
CA ASP A 478 -39.06 -14.46 -13.12
C ASP A 478 -37.99 -14.38 -14.23
N GLY A 479 -36.91 -15.17 -14.14
CA GLY A 479 -35.80 -15.18 -15.09
C GLY A 479 -34.93 -13.94 -15.08
N GLN A 480 -35.17 -12.99 -14.14
CA GLN A 480 -34.51 -11.67 -14.13
C GLN A 480 -33.35 -11.58 -13.13
N SER A 481 -33.13 -12.62 -12.34
CA SER A 481 -32.06 -12.62 -11.33
C SER A 481 -31.51 -14.02 -11.06
N LEU A 482 -30.34 -14.07 -10.48
CA LEU A 482 -29.74 -15.28 -9.91
C LEU A 482 -29.88 -15.23 -8.40
N GLU A 483 -30.22 -16.36 -7.82
CA GLU A 483 -30.47 -16.45 -6.40
C GLU A 483 -29.71 -17.64 -5.79
N PHE A 484 -29.24 -17.49 -4.56
CA PHE A 484 -28.97 -18.62 -3.68
C PHE A 484 -29.63 -18.41 -2.31
N PHE A 485 -29.91 -19.49 -1.64
CA PHE A 485 -30.44 -19.49 -0.29
C PHE A 485 -29.47 -20.21 0.63
N SER A 486 -29.18 -19.59 1.78
CA SER A 486 -28.40 -20.19 2.86
C SER A 486 -29.30 -20.39 4.08
N GLY A 487 -29.40 -21.63 4.54
CA GLY A 487 -30.19 -21.98 5.71
C GLY A 487 -29.57 -21.49 7.03
N PRO A 488 -30.35 -21.56 8.13
CA PRO A 488 -29.91 -21.05 9.44
C PRO A 488 -28.69 -21.80 10.01
N GLU A 489 -28.48 -23.02 9.59
CA GLU A 489 -27.36 -23.86 10.05
C GLU A 489 -25.98 -23.34 9.62
N THR A 490 -25.92 -22.42 8.66
CA THR A 490 -24.68 -21.82 8.17
C THR A 490 -24.44 -20.42 8.68
N LEU A 491 -25.37 -19.87 9.46
CA LEU A 491 -25.35 -18.49 9.91
C LEU A 491 -25.30 -18.40 11.43
N GLU A 492 -24.41 -17.58 11.95
CA GLU A 492 -24.32 -17.26 13.38
C GLU A 492 -24.68 -15.79 13.60
N ILE A 493 -25.50 -15.52 14.62
CA ILE A 493 -25.89 -14.15 14.98
C ILE A 493 -24.67 -13.30 15.30
N GLY A 494 -24.56 -12.14 14.66
CA GLY A 494 -23.46 -11.19 14.88
C GLY A 494 -22.12 -11.61 14.33
N ARG A 495 -22.00 -12.81 13.74
CA ARG A 495 -20.78 -13.25 13.08
C ARG A 495 -20.76 -12.76 11.65
N PRO A 496 -19.75 -11.97 11.25
CA PRO A 496 -19.59 -11.58 9.86
C PRO A 496 -19.45 -12.79 8.93
N CYS A 497 -20.18 -12.76 7.83
CA CYS A 497 -20.25 -13.80 6.82
C CYS A 497 -19.77 -13.22 5.50
N LEU A 498 -18.79 -13.85 4.84
CA LEU A 498 -18.19 -13.36 3.61
C LEU A 498 -18.91 -13.94 2.39
N VAL A 499 -19.48 -13.06 1.58
CA VAL A 499 -20.03 -13.40 0.24
C VAL A 499 -18.98 -13.09 -0.80
N VAL A 500 -18.63 -14.08 -1.63
CA VAL A 500 -17.72 -13.91 -2.76
C VAL A 500 -18.42 -14.34 -4.04
N ILE A 501 -18.28 -13.55 -5.10
CA ILE A 501 -18.82 -13.84 -6.42
C ILE A 501 -17.70 -13.70 -7.43
N ALA A 502 -17.51 -14.69 -8.28
CA ALA A 502 -16.63 -14.62 -9.43
C ALA A 502 -17.44 -14.58 -10.72
N LEU A 503 -17.25 -13.53 -11.50
CA LEU A 503 -17.74 -13.43 -12.87
C LEU A 503 -16.64 -13.95 -13.79
N LYS A 504 -16.87 -15.10 -14.45
CA LYS A 504 -15.87 -15.81 -15.25
C LYS A 504 -15.51 -15.08 -16.55
N SER A 505 -16.48 -14.35 -17.11
CA SER A 505 -16.23 -13.46 -18.25
C SER A 505 -17.09 -12.22 -18.12
N VAL A 506 -16.49 -11.05 -18.32
CA VAL A 506 -17.21 -9.77 -18.30
C VAL A 506 -17.20 -9.21 -19.70
N SER A 507 -18.29 -9.42 -20.45
CA SER A 507 -18.53 -8.61 -21.64
C SER A 507 -19.11 -7.26 -21.22
N ALA A 508 -18.86 -6.21 -22.00
CA ALA A 508 -19.39 -4.87 -21.72
C ALA A 508 -20.92 -4.82 -21.52
N LYS A 509 -21.64 -5.84 -22.00
CA LYS A 509 -23.08 -6.00 -21.85
C LYS A 509 -23.51 -6.59 -20.49
N ASN A 510 -22.64 -7.35 -19.81
CA ASN A 510 -22.98 -8.16 -18.65
C ASN A 510 -22.50 -7.57 -17.32
N ALA A 511 -21.99 -6.36 -17.31
CA ALA A 511 -21.22 -5.82 -16.21
C ALA A 511 -22.07 -5.16 -15.08
N TRP A 512 -23.37 -5.33 -15.07
CA TRP A 512 -24.27 -4.61 -14.21
C TRP A 512 -24.95 -5.53 -13.20
N LEU A 513 -24.20 -6.04 -12.23
CA LEU A 513 -24.81 -6.77 -11.12
C LEU A 513 -25.18 -5.83 -9.99
N SER A 514 -26.43 -5.86 -9.57
CA SER A 514 -26.87 -5.36 -8.28
C SER A 514 -27.23 -6.54 -7.39
N GLY A 515 -26.95 -6.46 -6.11
CA GLY A 515 -27.29 -7.50 -5.15
C GLY A 515 -28.31 -6.98 -4.13
N THR A 516 -29.33 -7.76 -3.85
CA THR A 516 -30.21 -7.56 -2.71
C THR A 516 -30.12 -8.77 -1.80
N VAL A 517 -30.05 -8.53 -0.51
CA VAL A 517 -30.11 -9.58 0.50
C VAL A 517 -31.45 -9.48 1.21
N GLN A 518 -32.10 -10.60 1.33
CA GLN A 518 -33.41 -10.70 1.98
C GLN A 518 -33.32 -11.72 3.11
N ALA A 519 -33.71 -11.34 4.32
CA ALA A 519 -34.07 -12.29 5.34
C ALA A 519 -35.38 -12.99 4.95
N THR A 520 -35.44 -14.32 4.93
CA THR A 520 -36.66 -15.03 4.53
C THR A 520 -37.21 -15.85 5.67
N ARG A 521 -38.49 -15.63 5.98
CA ARG A 521 -39.31 -16.53 6.81
C ARG A 521 -39.77 -17.69 5.96
N SER A 522 -39.02 -18.79 5.93
CA SER A 522 -39.35 -20.03 5.21
C SER A 522 -39.52 -19.93 3.67
N HIS A 523 -39.50 -21.06 2.99
CA HIS A 523 -39.60 -21.22 1.52
C HIS A 523 -40.84 -20.60 0.85
N LYS A 524 -41.74 -19.96 1.61
CA LYS A 524 -43.05 -19.45 1.10
C LYS A 524 -43.31 -17.96 1.39
N ALA A 525 -42.35 -17.20 1.81
CA ALA A 525 -42.65 -15.89 2.38
C ALA A 525 -42.60 -14.74 1.38
N SER A 526 -43.57 -13.87 1.54
CA SER A 526 -43.58 -12.50 1.08
C SER A 526 -42.40 -11.72 1.67
N VAL A 527 -41.77 -10.94 0.84
CA VAL A 527 -40.60 -10.11 1.13
C VAL A 527 -41.06 -8.91 1.94
N ASP A 528 -40.74 -8.83 3.22
CA ASP A 528 -41.05 -7.68 4.05
C ASP A 528 -39.91 -6.63 4.12
N SER A 529 -38.66 -6.98 3.84
CA SER A 529 -37.59 -6.00 3.66
C SER A 529 -36.42 -6.60 2.86
N ALA A 530 -36.03 -5.90 1.81
CA ALA A 530 -34.82 -6.20 1.05
C ALA A 530 -33.75 -5.15 1.38
N THR A 531 -32.62 -5.58 1.89
CA THR A 531 -31.47 -4.69 2.08
C THR A 531 -30.57 -4.76 0.85
N GLU A 532 -30.33 -3.61 0.23
CA GLU A 532 -29.46 -3.54 -0.95
C GLU A 532 -28.00 -3.79 -0.53
N LEU A 533 -27.36 -4.77 -1.16
CA LEU A 533 -25.90 -4.95 -1.09
C LEU A 533 -25.26 -3.86 -1.94
N ASN A 534 -24.94 -2.75 -1.33
CA ASN A 534 -24.40 -1.59 -2.01
C ASN A 534 -22.89 -1.36 -1.69
N ARG A 535 -22.30 -2.25 -0.90
CA ARG A 535 -20.90 -2.14 -0.43
C ARG A 535 -20.11 -3.36 -0.85
N TRP A 536 -19.44 -3.25 -1.99
CA TRP A 536 -18.65 -4.32 -2.57
C TRP A 536 -17.18 -3.94 -2.62
N GLN A 537 -16.33 -4.95 -2.48
CA GLN A 537 -14.94 -4.88 -2.89
C GLN A 537 -14.75 -5.70 -4.15
N ILE A 538 -13.95 -5.20 -5.08
CA ILE A 538 -13.67 -5.87 -6.33
C ILE A 538 -12.18 -6.14 -6.52
N TYR A 539 -11.91 -7.21 -7.23
CA TYR A 539 -10.60 -7.61 -7.66
C TYR A 539 -10.70 -8.15 -9.10
N ALA A 540 -9.79 -7.74 -9.95
CA ALA A 540 -9.74 -8.20 -11.33
C ALA A 540 -8.44 -8.93 -11.59
N GLY A 541 -8.51 -10.18 -12.03
CA GLY A 541 -7.36 -11.05 -12.30
C GLY A 541 -7.65 -12.52 -12.07
N ASN A 542 -6.63 -13.35 -12.18
CA ASN A 542 -6.72 -14.77 -11.85
C ASN A 542 -7.08 -14.95 -10.37
N ASN A 543 -7.69 -16.09 -10.06
CA ASN A 543 -8.15 -16.41 -8.71
C ASN A 543 -7.17 -15.91 -7.63
N PRO A 544 -7.60 -14.96 -6.79
CA PRO A 544 -6.71 -14.34 -5.79
C PRO A 544 -6.25 -15.28 -4.67
N GLY A 545 -6.39 -16.60 -4.87
CA GLY A 545 -5.95 -17.63 -3.95
C GLY A 545 -6.98 -17.97 -2.89
N SER A 546 -7.68 -19.02 -3.13
CA SER A 546 -8.47 -19.85 -2.23
C SER A 546 -9.63 -19.25 -1.41
N ASN A 547 -10.53 -20.11 -1.13
CA ASN A 547 -11.76 -20.09 -0.35
C ASN A 547 -11.65 -19.56 1.10
N SER A 548 -10.48 -19.11 1.55
CA SER A 548 -10.21 -18.56 2.88
C SER A 548 -9.77 -17.12 2.84
N MET A 549 -10.47 -16.28 2.07
CA MET A 549 -10.19 -14.83 2.10
C MET A 549 -10.54 -14.28 3.47
N PRO A 550 -9.59 -13.59 4.14
CA PRO A 550 -9.85 -12.97 5.42
C PRO A 550 -10.91 -11.88 5.29
N LEU A 551 -11.66 -11.71 6.36
CA LEU A 551 -12.66 -10.67 6.45
C LEU A 551 -12.04 -9.29 6.26
N PRO A 552 -12.68 -8.38 5.52
CA PRO A 552 -12.17 -7.05 5.26
C PRO A 552 -11.77 -6.25 6.51
N ALA A 553 -12.43 -6.48 7.63
CA ALA A 553 -12.19 -5.82 8.90
C ALA A 553 -10.75 -6.00 9.43
N GLN A 554 -10.03 -7.05 9.03
CA GLN A 554 -8.67 -7.31 9.51
C GLN A 554 -7.62 -6.31 8.97
N PHE A 555 -7.96 -5.48 8.00
CA PHE A 555 -7.00 -4.62 7.29
C PHE A 555 -7.44 -3.16 7.12
N GLY A 556 -8.21 -2.62 8.04
CA GLY A 556 -8.48 -1.18 8.12
C GLY A 556 -9.11 -0.52 6.88
N GLY A 557 -9.46 -1.31 5.88
CA GLY A 557 -9.84 -0.78 4.56
C GLY A 557 -11.25 -1.08 4.14
N SER A 558 -12.15 -1.62 4.98
CA SER A 558 -13.38 -2.10 4.40
C SER A 558 -14.61 -2.20 5.29
N ALA A 559 -14.77 -1.32 6.20
CA ALA A 559 -16.11 -1.04 6.69
C ALA A 559 -17.11 -0.75 5.55
N ASP A 560 -16.59 -0.32 4.39
CA ASP A 560 -17.40 -0.08 3.19
C ASP A 560 -18.03 -1.34 2.56
N ALA A 561 -17.60 -2.53 2.96
CA ALA A 561 -18.13 -3.79 2.42
C ALA A 561 -19.04 -4.55 3.40
N VAL A 562 -19.32 -3.99 4.56
CA VAL A 562 -20.18 -4.63 5.58
C VAL A 562 -21.63 -4.21 5.42
N THR A 563 -22.51 -5.19 5.32
CA THR A 563 -23.96 -4.99 5.38
C THR A 563 -24.51 -5.72 6.60
N VAL A 564 -25.16 -4.99 7.49
CA VAL A 564 -25.87 -5.56 8.64
C VAL A 564 -27.29 -5.90 8.23
N LEU A 565 -27.71 -7.12 8.48
CA LEU A 565 -29.05 -7.63 8.27
C LEU A 565 -29.75 -7.71 9.61
N GLU A 566 -30.85 -7.02 9.80
CA GLU A 566 -31.70 -7.12 11.00
C GLU A 566 -32.52 -8.40 11.04
#